data_7f4fd0c3951ff4d9187189520340d990
#
_entry.id   7f4fd0c3951ff4d9187189520340d990
#
_cell.length_a   1.000
_cell.length_b   1.000
_cell.length_c   1.000
_cell.angle_alpha   90.00
_cell.angle_beta   90.00
_cell.angle_gamma   90.00
#
_symmetry.space_group_name_H-M   'P 1'
#
loop_
_entity.id
_entity.type
_entity.pdbx_description
1 polymer ?
#
loop_
_entity_poly.entity_id
_entity_poly.type
_entity_poly.pdbx_seq_one_letter_code
_entity_poly.pdbx_strand_id
1 'polypeptide(L)'
;MDKILILFSTTDGHTVSICNRIAEVLSINGSVTITSLEDCSELEIKSADKVLVGASIRYGKHNKNLFSFSKKYKSILDSKENAFFSVNAVARKPEKCDPETNPYLIKFMKQSAWQPKKLGVFAGKIDYPKYKFFDKHMIRFI
;
A
#
# COMPACT_ATOMS: atom_id res chain seq x y z
N MET A 1 22.11 0.62 0.07
CA MET A 1 20.86 1.11 0.68
C MET A 1 19.73 0.94 -0.31
N ASP A 2 18.66 0.25 0.08
CA ASP A 2 17.52 0.04 -0.81
C ASP A 2 16.79 1.34 -1.11
N LYS A 3 16.37 1.48 -2.36
CA LYS A 3 15.49 2.56 -2.77
C LYS A 3 14.05 2.06 -2.69
N ILE A 4 13.26 2.66 -1.82
CA ILE A 4 11.89 2.26 -1.56
C ILE A 4 10.95 3.36 -2.08
N LEU A 5 10.02 2.98 -2.94
CA LEU A 5 9.02 3.89 -3.48
C LEU A 5 7.67 3.55 -2.86
N ILE A 6 7.04 4.54 -2.24
CA ILE A 6 5.69 4.41 -1.69
C ILE A 6 4.76 5.24 -2.56
N LEU A 7 3.77 4.58 -3.13
CA LEU A 7 2.76 5.21 -3.98
C LEU A 7 1.41 5.16 -3.29
N PHE A 8 0.62 6.21 -3.45
CA PHE A 8 -0.70 6.26 -2.84
C PHE A 8 -1.78 6.72 -3.81
N SER A 9 -2.98 6.19 -3.63
CA SER A 9 -4.18 6.60 -4.34
C SER A 9 -5.23 6.96 -3.30
N THR A 10 -5.46 8.26 -3.11
CA THR A 10 -6.40 8.74 -2.11
C THR A 10 -6.83 10.17 -2.40
N THR A 11 -7.99 10.53 -1.86
CA THR A 11 -8.45 11.92 -1.83
C THR A 11 -8.55 12.45 -0.39
N ASP A 12 -8.22 11.61 0.60
CA ASP A 12 -8.21 12.01 2.01
C ASP A 12 -6.80 11.95 2.59
N GLY A 13 -6.61 12.49 3.79
CA GLY A 13 -5.31 12.56 4.44
C GLY A 13 -4.87 11.29 5.17
N HIS A 14 -5.75 10.31 5.35
CA HIS A 14 -5.45 9.13 6.16
C HIS A 14 -4.41 8.22 5.48
N THR A 15 -4.56 7.99 4.20
CA THR A 15 -3.60 7.16 3.45
C THR A 15 -2.23 7.80 3.43
N VAL A 16 -2.15 9.12 3.22
CA VAL A 16 -0.89 9.85 3.23
C VAL A 16 -0.23 9.78 4.61
N SER A 17 -1.01 9.93 5.68
CA SER A 17 -0.49 9.81 7.06
C SER A 17 0.10 8.42 7.31
N ILE A 18 -0.56 7.38 6.82
CA ILE A 18 -0.06 6.00 6.93
C ILE A 18 1.23 5.85 6.13
N CYS A 19 1.28 6.39 4.91
CA CYS A 19 2.50 6.37 4.09
C CYS A 19 3.66 7.06 4.80
N ASN A 20 3.42 8.20 5.42
CA ASN A 20 4.46 8.92 6.16
C ASN A 20 4.97 8.10 7.34
N ARG A 21 4.09 7.43 8.06
CA ARG A 21 4.49 6.58 9.18
C ARG A 21 5.31 5.38 8.71
N ILE A 22 4.89 4.76 7.62
CA ILE A 22 5.65 3.65 7.01
C ILE A 22 7.04 4.14 6.59
N ALA A 23 7.11 5.33 5.98
CA ALA A 23 8.38 5.91 5.55
C ALA A 23 9.33 6.14 6.72
N GLU A 24 8.83 6.58 7.88
CA GLU A 24 9.66 6.73 9.08
C GLU A 24 10.31 5.42 9.49
N VAL A 25 9.56 4.33 9.45
CA VAL A 25 10.07 3.00 9.82
C VAL A 25 11.07 2.51 8.78
N LEU A 26 10.75 2.60 7.51
CA LEU A 26 11.58 2.06 6.43
C LEU A 26 12.84 2.88 6.18
N SER A 27 12.82 4.19 6.49
CA SER A 27 13.99 5.07 6.27
C SER A 27 15.18 4.72 7.16
N ILE A 28 14.98 3.92 8.18
CA ILE A 28 16.08 3.44 9.03
C ILE A 28 17.07 2.61 8.20
N ASN A 29 16.56 1.83 7.24
CA ASN A 29 17.38 0.92 6.43
C ASN A 29 17.33 1.20 4.93
N GLY A 30 16.72 2.30 4.51
CA GLY A 30 16.58 2.58 3.09
C GLY A 30 16.34 4.06 2.79
N SER A 31 16.37 4.39 1.51
CA SER A 31 15.98 5.70 1.00
C SER A 31 14.53 5.61 0.54
N VAL A 32 13.64 6.44 1.11
CA VAL A 32 12.20 6.35 0.85
C VAL A 32 11.70 7.59 0.12
N THR A 33 10.94 7.37 -0.95
CA THR A 33 10.24 8.43 -1.68
C THR A 33 8.74 8.13 -1.64
N ILE A 34 7.93 9.15 -1.40
CA ILE A 34 6.46 9.05 -1.39
C ILE A 34 5.91 9.88 -2.53
N THR A 35 5.09 9.27 -3.38
CA THR A 35 4.53 9.94 -4.56
C THR A 35 3.10 9.43 -4.80
N SER A 36 2.22 10.30 -5.31
CA SER A 36 0.88 9.84 -5.71
C SER A 36 0.97 8.98 -6.97
N LEU A 37 0.00 8.09 -7.15
CA LEU A 37 -0.07 7.26 -8.36
C LEU A 37 -0.16 8.12 -9.62
N GLU A 38 -0.83 9.26 -9.54
CA GLU A 38 -1.00 10.16 -10.67
C GLU A 38 0.29 10.84 -11.10
N ASP A 39 1.17 11.14 -10.15
CA ASP A 39 2.42 11.85 -10.40
C ASP A 39 3.61 10.93 -10.62
N CYS A 40 3.43 9.64 -10.46
CA CYS A 40 4.52 8.67 -10.56
C CYS A 40 4.94 8.44 -12.02
N SER A 41 6.24 8.48 -12.27
CA SER A 41 6.79 8.15 -13.58
C SER A 41 7.24 6.69 -13.63
N GLU A 42 7.30 6.14 -14.85
CA GLU A 42 7.81 4.79 -15.07
C GLU A 42 9.26 4.67 -14.60
N LEU A 43 10.05 5.72 -14.78
CA LEU A 43 11.45 5.74 -14.36
C LEU A 43 11.59 5.59 -12.84
N GLU A 44 10.72 6.24 -12.08
CA GLU A 44 10.73 6.11 -10.62
C GLU A 44 10.47 4.67 -10.19
N ILE A 45 9.50 4.01 -10.84
CA ILE A 45 9.18 2.61 -10.53
C ILE A 45 10.34 1.70 -10.90
N LYS A 46 10.94 1.90 -12.06
CA LYS A 46 12.09 1.10 -12.52
C LYS A 46 13.31 1.28 -11.63
N SER A 47 13.52 2.48 -11.10
CA SER A 47 14.68 2.80 -10.27
C SER A 47 14.57 2.28 -8.85
N ALA A 48 13.35 1.99 -8.38
CA ALA A 48 13.14 1.52 -7.02
C ALA A 48 13.50 0.03 -6.87
N ASP A 49 14.03 -0.33 -5.73
CA ASP A 49 14.29 -1.73 -5.37
C ASP A 49 13.02 -2.37 -4.82
N LYS A 50 12.22 -1.59 -4.09
CA LYS A 50 10.97 -2.05 -3.48
C LYS A 50 9.87 -1.03 -3.76
N VAL A 51 8.66 -1.52 -4.03
CA VAL A 51 7.49 -0.66 -4.30
C VAL A 51 6.35 -1.06 -3.38
N LEU A 52 5.83 -0.06 -2.67
CA LEU A 52 4.67 -0.22 -1.80
C LEU A 52 3.55 0.67 -2.33
N VAL A 53 2.37 0.11 -2.54
CA VAL A 53 1.21 0.87 -3.01
C VAL A 53 0.13 0.84 -1.94
N GLY A 54 -0.38 2.02 -1.60
CA GLY A 54 -1.48 2.16 -0.65
C GLY A 54 -2.66 2.87 -1.29
N ALA A 55 -3.87 2.41 -0.95
CA ALA A 55 -5.09 3.01 -1.48
C ALA A 55 -6.22 2.94 -0.46
N SER A 56 -7.04 3.99 -0.43
CA SER A 56 -8.22 4.03 0.43
C SER A 56 -9.47 3.66 -0.37
N ILE A 57 -10.52 3.32 0.38
CA ILE A 57 -11.84 3.06 -0.18
C ILE A 57 -12.64 4.36 -0.18
N ARG A 58 -13.29 4.65 -1.30
CA ARG A 58 -14.24 5.74 -1.42
C ARG A 58 -15.49 5.24 -2.16
N TYR A 59 -16.65 5.53 -1.61
CA TYR A 59 -17.92 5.05 -2.17
C TYR A 59 -17.92 3.52 -2.37
N GLY A 60 -17.37 2.79 -1.37
CA GLY A 60 -17.39 1.34 -1.37
C GLY A 60 -16.40 0.65 -2.29
N LYS A 61 -15.45 1.39 -2.89
CA LYS A 61 -14.48 0.79 -3.82
C LYS A 61 -13.16 1.55 -3.86
N HIS A 62 -12.13 0.90 -4.37
CA HIS A 62 -10.86 1.55 -4.68
C HIS A 62 -11.01 2.38 -5.96
N ASN A 63 -10.16 3.39 -6.10
CA ASN A 63 -10.16 4.26 -7.27
C ASN A 63 -9.76 3.47 -8.53
N LYS A 64 -10.37 3.83 -9.65
CA LYS A 64 -10.06 3.21 -10.95
C LYS A 64 -8.59 3.34 -11.36
N ASN A 65 -7.93 4.43 -10.97
CA ASN A 65 -6.53 4.64 -11.30
C ASN A 65 -5.61 3.57 -10.70
N LEU A 66 -5.99 2.98 -9.56
CA LEU A 66 -5.25 1.87 -8.97
C LEU A 66 -5.23 0.66 -9.91
N PHE A 67 -6.37 0.33 -10.50
CA PHE A 67 -6.47 -0.83 -11.41
C PHE A 67 -5.77 -0.57 -12.74
N SER A 68 -5.86 0.64 -13.25
CA SER A 68 -5.14 1.06 -14.47
C SER A 68 -3.63 1.00 -14.25
N PHE A 69 -3.16 1.50 -13.12
CA PHE A 69 -1.77 1.43 -12.72
C PHE A 69 -1.29 -0.02 -12.62
N SER A 70 -2.07 -0.87 -11.97
CA SER A 70 -1.73 -2.28 -11.77
C SER A 70 -1.55 -3.01 -13.10
N LYS A 71 -2.42 -2.74 -14.06
CA LYS A 71 -2.36 -3.34 -15.40
C LYS A 71 -1.15 -2.82 -16.18
N LYS A 72 -0.92 -1.51 -16.14
CA LYS A 72 0.15 -0.86 -16.89
C LYS A 72 1.54 -1.31 -16.44
N TYR A 73 1.74 -1.42 -15.12
CA TYR A 73 3.08 -1.66 -14.55
C TYR A 73 3.27 -3.06 -13.97
N LYS A 74 2.36 -3.98 -14.27
CA LYS A 74 2.42 -5.35 -13.74
C LYS A 74 3.79 -6.00 -13.91
N SER A 75 4.36 -5.96 -15.11
CA SER A 75 5.65 -6.61 -15.39
C SER A 75 6.78 -6.05 -14.55
N ILE A 76 6.81 -4.73 -14.39
CA ILE A 76 7.85 -4.07 -13.60
C ILE A 76 7.67 -4.41 -12.12
N LEU A 77 6.45 -4.36 -11.63
CA LEU A 77 6.14 -4.68 -10.23
C LEU A 77 6.49 -6.14 -9.91
N ASP A 78 6.14 -7.06 -10.80
CA ASP A 78 6.41 -8.48 -10.57
C ASP A 78 7.91 -8.79 -10.46
N SER A 79 8.77 -7.95 -11.04
CA SER A 79 10.22 -8.12 -10.98
C SER A 79 10.86 -7.59 -9.70
N LYS A 80 10.07 -6.97 -8.82
CA LYS A 80 10.58 -6.31 -7.61
C LYS A 80 9.90 -6.86 -6.36
N GLU A 81 10.50 -6.58 -5.20
CA GLU A 81 9.79 -6.69 -3.93
C GLU A 81 8.65 -5.68 -3.95
N ASN A 82 7.44 -6.14 -3.68
CA ASN A 82 6.27 -5.28 -3.76
C ASN A 82 5.24 -5.66 -2.70
N ALA A 83 4.41 -4.67 -2.34
CA ALA A 83 3.34 -4.85 -1.38
C ALA A 83 2.21 -3.87 -1.67
N PHE A 84 1.01 -4.21 -1.21
CA PHE A 84 -0.16 -3.35 -1.30
C PHE A 84 -0.86 -3.31 0.06
N PHE A 85 -1.33 -2.13 0.44
CA PHE A 85 -2.22 -2.02 1.60
C PHE A 85 -3.48 -1.25 1.24
N SER A 86 -4.59 -1.67 1.85
CA SER A 86 -5.88 -0.99 1.71
C SER A 86 -6.21 -0.27 3.00
N VAL A 87 -6.73 0.94 2.88
CA VAL A 87 -7.20 1.74 4.02
C VAL A 87 -8.71 1.77 3.96
N ASN A 88 -9.38 1.15 4.91
CA ASN A 88 -10.84 1.10 4.94
C ASN A 88 -11.37 0.95 6.37
N ALA A 89 -12.52 1.57 6.64
CA ALA A 89 -13.11 1.61 7.97
C ALA A 89 -13.55 0.23 8.49
N VAL A 90 -13.81 -0.70 7.60
CA VAL A 90 -14.26 -2.06 7.96
C VAL A 90 -13.13 -2.81 8.70
N ALA A 91 -11.88 -2.43 8.49
CA ALA A 91 -10.72 -3.02 9.17
C ALA A 91 -10.72 -2.76 10.69
N ARG A 92 -11.60 -1.91 11.20
CA ARG A 92 -11.79 -1.71 12.66
C ARG A 92 -12.36 -2.94 13.33
N LYS A 93 -13.09 -3.78 12.59
CA LYS A 93 -13.69 -4.99 13.12
C LYS A 93 -12.63 -6.08 13.21
N PRO A 94 -12.49 -6.76 14.38
CA PRO A 94 -11.45 -7.79 14.55
C PRO A 94 -11.51 -8.88 13.49
N GLU A 95 -12.69 -9.29 13.06
CA GLU A 95 -12.88 -10.32 12.05
C GLU A 95 -12.56 -9.86 10.62
N LYS A 96 -12.29 -8.57 10.42
CA LYS A 96 -12.01 -7.98 9.10
C LYS A 96 -10.73 -7.16 9.08
N CYS A 97 -9.88 -7.32 10.08
CA CYS A 97 -8.63 -6.56 10.17
C CYS A 97 -7.43 -7.23 9.49
N ASP A 98 -7.60 -8.42 8.96
CA ASP A 98 -6.56 -9.14 8.25
C ASP A 98 -6.79 -9.10 6.74
N PRO A 99 -5.70 -9.16 5.93
CA PRO A 99 -5.83 -9.18 4.47
C PRO A 99 -6.72 -10.32 3.96
N GLU A 100 -6.70 -11.46 4.63
CA GLU A 100 -7.46 -12.65 4.22
C GLU A 100 -8.96 -12.53 4.51
N THR A 101 -9.34 -11.67 5.44
CA THR A 101 -10.73 -11.52 5.88
C THR A 101 -11.34 -10.18 5.48
N ASN A 102 -10.53 -9.21 5.05
CA ASN A 102 -11.02 -7.89 4.68
C ASN A 102 -11.68 -7.94 3.30
N PRO A 103 -12.96 -7.56 3.18
CA PRO A 103 -13.69 -7.69 1.92
C PRO A 103 -13.13 -6.85 0.79
N TYR A 104 -12.56 -5.69 1.08
CA TYR A 104 -12.00 -4.82 0.05
C TYR A 104 -10.69 -5.35 -0.52
N LEU A 105 -9.87 -5.98 0.31
CA LEU A 105 -8.65 -6.63 -0.16
C LEU A 105 -8.97 -7.90 -0.97
N ILE A 106 -9.94 -8.67 -0.52
CA ILE A 106 -10.40 -9.85 -1.27
C ILE A 106 -10.87 -9.42 -2.66
N LYS A 107 -11.68 -8.35 -2.73
CA LYS A 107 -12.18 -7.82 -3.98
C LYS A 107 -11.04 -7.30 -4.87
N PHE A 108 -10.09 -6.57 -4.28
CA PHE A 108 -8.92 -6.07 -5.00
C PHE A 108 -8.15 -7.22 -5.66
N MET A 109 -7.88 -8.28 -4.92
CA MET A 109 -7.11 -9.41 -5.44
C MET A 109 -7.83 -10.13 -6.59
N LYS A 110 -9.17 -10.10 -6.60
CA LYS A 110 -9.94 -10.66 -7.71
C LYS A 110 -9.93 -9.80 -8.96
N GLN A 111 -9.82 -8.48 -8.81
CA GLN A 111 -9.94 -7.53 -9.91
C GLN A 111 -8.61 -7.03 -10.46
N SER A 112 -7.53 -7.10 -9.66
CA SER A 112 -6.25 -6.55 -10.04
C SER A 112 -5.47 -7.48 -10.98
N ALA A 113 -4.89 -6.90 -12.02
CA ALA A 113 -3.96 -7.63 -12.88
C ALA A 113 -2.66 -7.94 -12.12
N TRP A 114 -2.25 -7.03 -11.25
CA TRP A 114 -1.09 -7.20 -10.38
C TRP A 114 -1.50 -7.91 -9.11
N GLN A 115 -0.77 -8.97 -8.77
CA GLN A 115 -0.99 -9.73 -7.54
C GLN A 115 0.16 -9.42 -6.58
N PRO A 116 -0.03 -8.49 -5.63
CA PRO A 116 1.04 -8.09 -4.72
C PRO A 116 1.58 -9.27 -3.92
N LYS A 117 2.89 -9.25 -3.69
CA LYS A 117 3.58 -10.31 -2.94
C LYS A 117 3.23 -10.27 -1.45
N LYS A 118 2.95 -9.08 -0.92
CA LYS A 118 2.55 -8.88 0.47
C LYS A 118 1.37 -7.93 0.55
N LEU A 119 0.51 -8.15 1.52
CA LEU A 119 -0.72 -7.40 1.70
C LEU A 119 -0.84 -6.86 3.12
N GLY A 120 -1.43 -5.68 3.25
CA GLY A 120 -1.74 -5.09 4.54
C GLY A 120 -3.10 -4.40 4.50
N VAL A 121 -3.66 -4.14 5.67
CA VAL A 121 -4.92 -3.40 5.78
C VAL A 121 -4.90 -2.54 7.04
N PHE A 122 -5.42 -1.33 6.92
CA PHE A 122 -5.48 -0.35 8.01
C PHE A 122 -6.87 0.26 8.09
N ALA A 123 -7.24 0.67 9.31
CA ALA A 123 -8.60 1.14 9.59
C ALA A 123 -8.84 2.62 9.22
N GLY A 124 -7.91 3.25 8.53
CA GLY A 124 -8.02 4.63 8.06
C GLY A 124 -7.31 5.63 8.94
N LYS A 125 -7.46 5.57 10.24
CA LYS A 125 -6.83 6.52 11.15
C LYS A 125 -5.70 5.82 11.91
N ILE A 126 -4.53 6.45 11.96
CA ILE A 126 -3.41 5.93 12.75
C ILE A 126 -3.71 6.16 14.23
N ASP A 127 -3.70 5.07 14.99
CA ASP A 127 -3.92 5.05 16.43
C ASP A 127 -2.68 4.43 17.08
N TYR A 128 -2.10 5.11 18.07
CA TYR A 128 -0.88 4.67 18.71
C TYR A 128 -0.91 3.22 19.23
N PRO A 129 -1.99 2.76 19.88
CA PRO A 129 -2.04 1.37 20.34
C PRO A 129 -1.96 0.33 19.23
N LYS A 130 -2.25 0.74 17.99
CA LYS A 130 -2.24 -0.15 16.82
C LYS A 130 -0.89 -0.16 16.09
N TYR A 131 0.08 0.63 16.51
CA TYR A 131 1.39 0.68 15.87
C TYR A 131 2.12 -0.66 15.91
N LYS A 132 1.94 -1.45 16.97
CA LYS A 132 2.56 -2.79 17.04
C LYS A 132 2.10 -3.69 15.90
N PHE A 133 0.80 -3.63 15.59
CA PHE A 133 0.23 -4.38 14.48
C PHE A 133 0.78 -3.88 13.14
N PHE A 134 0.83 -2.57 12.97
CA PHE A 134 1.37 -1.91 11.80
C PHE A 134 2.82 -2.30 11.56
N ASP A 135 3.66 -2.17 12.59
CA ASP A 135 5.08 -2.47 12.49
C ASP A 135 5.34 -3.95 12.19
N LYS A 136 4.53 -4.85 12.75
CA LYS A 136 4.62 -6.28 12.48
C LYS A 136 4.45 -6.59 11.00
N HIS A 137 3.48 -5.96 10.34
CA HIS A 137 3.25 -6.18 8.92
C HIS A 137 4.34 -5.55 8.06
N MET A 138 4.84 -4.40 8.46
CA MET A 138 5.87 -3.68 7.69
C MET A 138 7.25 -4.30 7.81
N ILE A 139 7.58 -4.87 8.96
CA ILE A 139 8.86 -5.56 9.16
C ILE A 139 9.03 -6.70 8.15
N ARG A 140 7.95 -7.40 7.81
CA ARG A 140 7.99 -8.48 6.82
C ARG A 140 8.28 -7.98 5.41
N PHE A 141 8.00 -6.70 5.14
CA PHE A 141 8.29 -6.10 3.84
C PHE A 141 9.77 -5.74 3.69
N ILE A 142 10.40 -5.36 4.79
CA ILE A 142 11.82 -5.00 4.81
C ILE A 142 12.68 -6.27 4.69
#